data_8b5cb7b15f91b43c68ea14176e7e8cf5
#
_entry.id   8b5cb7b15f91b43c68ea14176e7e8cf5
#
_cell.length_a   1.000
_cell.length_b   1.000
_cell.length_c   1.000
_cell.angle_alpha   90.00
_cell.angle_beta   90.00
_cell.angle_gamma   90.00
#
_symmetry.space_group_name_H-M   'P 1'
#
loop_
_entity.id
_entity.type
_entity.pdbx_description
1 polymer ?
#
loop_
_entity_poly.entity_id
_entity_poly.type
_entity_poly.pdbx_seq_one_letter_code
_entity_poly.pdbx_strand_id
1 'polypeptide(L)'
;TEIYTLSLHDALPIYNLKIIMEAVSVPVIVDAGVGTASDAALAMELGCDGILMNTAIAGAKDPVAMATAMKLGVEAGRLAFEAGRIPKKLYATASSPLTDLIGS
;
A
#
# COMPACT_ATOMS: atom_id res chain seq x y z
N THR A 1 -9.48 9.35 -20.95
CA THR A 1 -9.64 8.49 -19.77
C THR A 1 -9.24 9.27 -18.52
N GLU A 2 -10.13 9.27 -17.55
CA GLU A 2 -9.88 9.98 -16.30
C GLU A 2 -9.18 9.08 -15.30
N ILE A 3 -8.27 9.68 -14.53
CA ILE A 3 -7.54 9.01 -13.46
C ILE A 3 -7.53 9.94 -12.26
N TYR A 4 -7.81 9.40 -11.09
CA TYR A 4 -7.69 10.15 -9.86
C TYR A 4 -6.29 9.91 -9.27
N THR A 5 -5.54 11.00 -9.09
CA THR A 5 -4.18 10.95 -8.56
C THR A 5 -4.11 11.64 -7.22
N LEU A 6 -3.44 11.01 -6.25
CA LEU A 6 -3.24 11.59 -4.92
C LEU A 6 -1.89 11.18 -4.36
N SER A 7 -1.40 11.94 -3.38
CA SER A 7 -0.18 11.59 -2.68
C SER A 7 -0.43 10.53 -1.62
N LEU A 8 0.60 9.78 -1.25
CA LEU A 8 0.50 8.82 -0.16
C LEU A 8 0.09 9.49 1.14
N HIS A 9 0.62 10.69 1.39
CA HIS A 9 0.28 11.47 2.57
C HIS A 9 -1.24 11.74 2.64
N ASP A 10 -1.86 12.03 1.52
CA ASP A 10 -3.31 12.27 1.46
C ASP A 10 -4.12 10.97 1.52
N ALA A 11 -3.51 9.86 1.13
CA ALA A 11 -4.16 8.55 1.21
C ALA A 11 -4.21 8.02 2.65
N LEU A 12 -3.29 8.46 3.50
CA LEU A 12 -3.26 8.09 4.91
C LEU A 12 -3.92 9.19 5.74
N PRO A 13 -4.63 8.82 6.79
CA PRO A 13 -4.94 7.47 7.27
C PRO A 13 -5.81 6.68 6.29
N ILE A 14 -5.86 5.38 6.51
CA ILE A 14 -6.55 4.39 5.66
C ILE A 14 -7.91 4.86 5.15
N TYR A 15 -8.66 5.55 6.00
CA TYR A 15 -10.03 5.98 5.67
C TYR A 15 -10.09 6.92 4.48
N ASN A 16 -9.05 7.74 4.27
CA ASN A 16 -9.06 8.69 3.15
C ASN A 16 -9.07 7.95 1.81
N LEU A 17 -8.21 6.97 1.64
CA LEU A 17 -8.16 6.20 0.40
C LEU A 17 -9.46 5.42 0.20
N LYS A 18 -9.97 4.80 1.25
CA LYS A 18 -11.22 4.04 1.16
C LYS A 18 -12.39 4.93 0.74
N ILE A 19 -12.50 6.10 1.34
CA ILE A 19 -13.55 7.07 0.98
C ILE A 19 -13.41 7.48 -0.48
N ILE A 20 -12.20 7.76 -0.93
CA ILE A 20 -11.92 8.14 -2.31
C ILE A 20 -12.29 7.01 -3.26
N MET A 21 -11.89 5.78 -2.94
CA MET A 21 -12.17 4.61 -3.78
C MET A 21 -13.68 4.38 -3.94
N GLU A 22 -14.45 4.64 -2.89
CA GLU A 22 -15.91 4.50 -2.94
C GLU A 22 -16.58 5.65 -3.70
N ALA A 23 -15.96 6.82 -3.69
CA ALA A 23 -16.55 8.02 -4.28
C ALA A 23 -16.28 8.17 -5.77
N VAL A 24 -15.22 7.56 -6.29
CA VAL A 24 -14.82 7.70 -7.68
C VAL A 24 -14.96 6.38 -8.43
N SER A 25 -15.29 6.49 -9.72
CA SER A 25 -15.44 5.32 -10.59
C SER A 25 -14.29 5.20 -11.60
N VAL A 26 -13.20 5.91 -11.35
CA VAL A 26 -12.01 5.92 -12.20
C VAL A 26 -10.83 5.32 -11.47
N PRO A 27 -9.79 4.87 -12.17
CA PRO A 27 -8.59 4.35 -11.51
C PRO A 27 -7.96 5.38 -10.57
N VAL A 28 -7.50 4.91 -9.42
CA VAL A 28 -6.84 5.74 -8.41
C VAL A 28 -5.35 5.44 -8.39
N ILE A 29 -4.54 6.46 -8.62
CA ILE A 29 -3.09 6.35 -8.65
C ILE A 29 -2.52 7.14 -7.46
N VAL A 30 -1.63 6.50 -6.71
CA VAL A 30 -0.88 7.17 -5.65
C VAL A 30 0.48 7.54 -6.21
N ASP A 31 0.86 8.82 -6.12
CA ASP A 31 2.19 9.25 -6.52
C ASP A 31 2.96 9.81 -5.33
N ALA A 32 3.32 10.98 -5.22
CA ALA A 32 4.15 11.57 -4.17
C ALA A 32 4.10 10.88 -2.79
N GLY A 33 5.22 10.82 -2.13
CA GLY A 33 5.31 10.27 -0.77
C GLY A 33 5.76 8.81 -0.72
N VAL A 34 5.83 8.14 -1.87
CA VAL A 34 6.34 6.78 -1.94
C VAL A 34 7.88 6.86 -1.95
N GLY A 35 8.51 6.45 -0.87
CA GLY A 35 9.95 6.54 -0.70
C GLY A 35 10.68 5.20 -0.76
N THR A 36 9.97 4.10 -0.53
CA THR A 36 10.57 2.78 -0.57
C THR A 36 9.49 1.72 -0.81
N ALA A 37 9.91 0.47 -0.93
CA ALA A 37 9.01 -0.64 -1.28
C ALA A 37 7.88 -0.83 -0.28
N SER A 38 8.10 -0.61 1.01
CA SER A 38 7.03 -0.74 1.99
C SER A 38 5.92 0.29 1.79
N ASP A 39 6.26 1.49 1.36
CA ASP A 39 5.26 2.51 1.05
C ASP A 39 4.40 2.10 -0.15
N ALA A 40 5.04 1.53 -1.17
CA ALA A 40 4.33 1.05 -2.35
C ALA A 40 3.39 -0.11 -1.98
N ALA A 41 3.87 -1.05 -1.19
CA ALA A 41 3.06 -2.17 -0.73
C ALA A 41 1.86 -1.68 0.07
N LEU A 42 2.06 -0.75 1.00
CA LEU A 42 0.98 -0.20 1.81
C LEU A 42 -0.09 0.44 0.93
N ALA A 43 0.32 1.28 -0.02
CA ALA A 43 -0.64 1.94 -0.91
C ALA A 43 -1.47 0.93 -1.70
N MET A 44 -0.83 -0.13 -2.20
CA MET A 44 -1.55 -1.18 -2.94
C MET A 44 -2.48 -1.97 -2.01
N GLU A 45 -2.06 -2.23 -0.78
CA GLU A 45 -2.93 -2.91 0.20
C GLU A 45 -4.17 -2.09 0.54
N LEU A 46 -4.09 -0.77 0.44
CA LEU A 46 -5.23 0.11 0.66
C LEU A 46 -6.21 0.10 -0.51
N GLY A 47 -5.83 -0.49 -1.64
CA GLY A 47 -6.73 -0.70 -2.75
C GLY A 47 -6.56 0.22 -3.94
N CYS A 48 -5.51 1.04 -3.99
CA CYS A 48 -5.29 1.87 -5.18
C CYS A 48 -4.98 0.99 -6.39
N ASP A 49 -5.16 1.56 -7.58
CA ASP A 49 -5.00 0.82 -8.83
C ASP A 49 -3.56 0.82 -9.33
N GLY A 50 -2.75 1.78 -8.90
CA GLY A 50 -1.36 1.85 -9.30
C GLY A 50 -0.58 2.87 -8.52
N ILE A 51 0.73 2.83 -8.71
CA ILE A 51 1.68 3.73 -8.06
C ILE A 51 2.51 4.41 -9.14
N LEU A 52 2.60 5.72 -9.05
CA LEU A 52 3.51 6.48 -9.90
C LEU A 52 4.74 6.84 -9.06
N MET A 53 5.90 6.39 -9.49
CA MET A 53 7.13 6.61 -8.75
C MET A 53 8.26 7.03 -9.66
N ASN A 54 9.11 7.92 -9.20
CA ASN A 54 10.24 8.40 -9.96
C ASN A 54 11.41 8.70 -9.01
N THR A 55 11.28 9.74 -8.18
CA THR A 55 12.36 10.18 -7.30
C THR A 55 12.83 9.10 -6.34
N ALA A 56 11.93 8.27 -5.85
CA ALA A 56 12.28 7.18 -4.93
C ALA A 56 13.25 6.19 -5.57
N ILE A 57 13.10 5.93 -6.85
CA ILE A 57 14.01 5.06 -7.59
C ILE A 57 15.27 5.81 -7.99
N ALA A 58 15.12 6.98 -8.62
CA ALA A 58 16.25 7.75 -9.11
C ALA A 58 17.18 8.23 -7.99
N GLY A 59 16.64 8.53 -6.83
CA GLY A 59 17.39 8.99 -5.69
C GLY A 59 17.93 7.91 -4.76
N ALA A 60 17.64 6.65 -5.05
CA ALA A 60 18.13 5.55 -4.23
C ALA A 60 19.63 5.35 -4.44
N LYS A 61 20.32 4.77 -3.46
CA LYS A 61 21.74 4.44 -3.59
C LYS A 61 22.00 3.47 -4.72
N ASP A 62 21.06 2.52 -4.92
CA ASP A 62 21.09 1.56 -6.01
C ASP A 62 19.74 1.62 -6.70
N PRO A 63 19.59 2.48 -7.74
CA PRO A 63 18.29 2.66 -8.40
C PRO A 63 17.74 1.39 -9.03
N VAL A 64 18.59 0.55 -9.59
CA VAL A 64 18.14 -0.70 -10.23
C VAL A 64 17.56 -1.66 -9.19
N ALA A 65 18.25 -1.83 -8.07
CA ALA A 65 17.74 -2.65 -6.99
C ALA A 65 16.45 -2.09 -6.40
N MET A 66 16.36 -0.77 -6.26
CA MET A 66 15.15 -0.14 -5.77
C MET A 66 13.98 -0.31 -6.74
N ALA A 67 14.22 -0.24 -8.03
CA ALA A 67 13.17 -0.50 -9.02
C ALA A 67 12.62 -1.91 -8.87
N THR A 68 13.50 -2.90 -8.69
CA THR A 68 13.09 -4.29 -8.44
C THR A 68 12.28 -4.40 -7.14
N ALA A 69 12.76 -3.77 -6.08
CA ALA A 69 12.06 -3.77 -4.79
C ALA A 69 10.67 -3.15 -4.89
N MET A 70 10.56 -2.04 -5.62
CA MET A 70 9.27 -1.38 -5.85
C MET A 70 8.30 -2.28 -6.60
N LYS A 71 8.79 -2.97 -7.65
CA LYS A 71 7.97 -3.93 -8.39
C LYS A 71 7.43 -5.01 -7.46
N LEU A 72 8.30 -5.59 -6.66
CA LEU A 72 7.90 -6.65 -5.72
C LEU A 72 6.94 -6.12 -4.66
N GLY A 73 7.15 -4.90 -4.18
CA GLY A 73 6.26 -4.27 -3.22
C GLY A 73 4.86 -4.05 -3.78
N VAL A 74 4.78 -3.55 -5.00
CA VAL A 74 3.49 -3.35 -5.69
C VAL A 74 2.78 -4.68 -5.86
N GLU A 75 3.48 -5.70 -6.33
CA GLU A 75 2.89 -7.03 -6.53
C GLU A 75 2.40 -7.63 -5.23
N ALA A 76 3.21 -7.55 -4.18
CA ALA A 76 2.85 -8.08 -2.86
C ALA A 76 1.63 -7.36 -2.30
N GLY A 77 1.60 -6.03 -2.41
CA GLY A 77 0.47 -5.23 -1.93
C GLY A 77 -0.81 -5.56 -2.67
N ARG A 78 -0.74 -5.73 -3.98
CA ARG A 78 -1.91 -6.10 -4.79
C ARG A 78 -2.44 -7.47 -4.41
N LEU A 79 -1.56 -8.44 -4.26
CA LEU A 79 -1.95 -9.79 -3.83
C LEU A 79 -2.61 -9.76 -2.45
N ALA A 80 -2.05 -9.00 -1.52
CA ALA A 80 -2.61 -8.86 -0.18
C ALA A 80 -4.01 -8.25 -0.21
N PHE A 81 -4.18 -7.21 -1.04
CA PHE A 81 -5.49 -6.58 -1.21
C PHE A 81 -6.52 -7.57 -1.75
N GLU A 82 -6.14 -8.32 -2.78
CA GLU A 82 -7.03 -9.31 -3.41
C GLU A 82 -7.34 -10.49 -2.50
N ALA A 83 -6.37 -10.91 -1.69
CA ALA A 83 -6.57 -12.01 -0.74
C ALA A 83 -7.53 -11.64 0.39
N GLY A 84 -7.54 -10.36 0.75
CA GLY A 84 -8.36 -9.88 1.84
C GLY A 84 -7.70 -10.09 3.20
N ARG A 85 -7.71 -9.05 3.98
CA ARG A 85 -7.11 -9.06 5.30
C ARG A 85 -8.03 -9.79 6.30
N ILE A 86 -7.43 -10.49 7.25
CA ILE A 86 -8.19 -11.02 8.40
C ILE A 86 -8.89 -9.86 9.13
N PRO A 87 -10.16 -10.02 9.52
CA PRO A 87 -10.88 -8.97 10.24
C PRO A 87 -10.14 -8.55 11.51
N LYS A 88 -10.08 -7.26 11.77
CA LYS A 88 -9.35 -6.73 12.92
C LYS A 88 -9.87 -7.30 14.25
N LYS A 89 -11.19 -7.48 14.38
CA LYS A 89 -11.78 -8.05 15.59
C LYS A 89 -11.30 -9.48 15.80
N LEU A 90 -11.32 -10.29 14.74
CA LEU A 90 -10.84 -11.67 14.80
C LEU A 90 -9.36 -11.71 15.11
N TYR A 91 -8.58 -10.85 14.48
CA TYR A 91 -7.15 -10.74 14.72
C TYR A 91 -6.86 -10.41 16.19
N ALA A 92 -7.54 -9.42 16.74
CA ALA A 92 -7.35 -9.01 18.12
C ALA A 92 -7.70 -10.13 19.09
N THR A 93 -8.78 -10.87 18.81
CA THR A 93 -9.21 -12.00 19.64
C THR A 93 -8.20 -13.15 19.57
N ALA A 94 -7.75 -13.47 18.36
CA ALA A 94 -6.82 -14.55 18.13
C ALA A 94 -5.40 -14.22 18.58
N SER A 95 -5.02 -12.95 18.55
CA SER A 95 -3.64 -12.54 18.82
C SER A 95 -3.26 -12.69 20.30
N SER A 96 -4.23 -12.71 21.22
CA SER A 96 -3.92 -12.84 22.63
C SER A 96 -3.15 -14.14 22.94
N PRO A 97 -3.64 -15.33 22.56
CA PRO A 97 -2.87 -16.56 22.68
C PRO A 97 -1.61 -16.58 21.81
N LEU A 98 -1.72 -16.03 20.61
CA LEU A 98 -0.57 -16.00 19.69
C LEU A 98 0.51 -15.06 20.20
N THR A 99 0.12 -13.96 20.84
CA THR A 99 1.07 -13.03 21.44
C THR A 99 1.90 -13.72 22.51
N ASP A 100 1.26 -14.53 23.33
CA ASP A 100 1.96 -15.30 24.36
C ASP A 100 2.94 -16.31 23.73
N LEU A 101 2.50 -16.98 22.67
CA LEU A 101 3.30 -18.00 22.01
C LEU A 101 4.52 -17.41 21.28
N ILE A 102 4.37 -16.26 20.66
CA ILE A 102 5.46 -15.66 19.90
C ILE A 102 6.22 -14.60 20.68
N GLY A 103 5.87 -14.41 21.93
CA GLY A 103 6.60 -13.52 22.80
C GLY A 103 6.46 -12.04 22.52
N SER A 104 5.40 -11.67 21.89
CA SER A 104 5.16 -10.27 21.55
C SER A 104 4.30 -9.55 22.57
#